data_71cbc93eb3b0b68088d940379c418061
#
_entry.id   71cbc93eb3b0b68088d940379c418061
#
_cell.length_a   1.000
_cell.length_b   1.000
_cell.length_c   1.000
_cell.angle_alpha   90.00
_cell.angle_beta   90.00
_cell.angle_gamma   90.00
#
_symmetry.space_group_name_H-M   'P 1'
#
loop_
_entity.id
_entity.type
_entity.pdbx_description
1 polymer ?
#
loop_
_entity_poly.entity_id
_entity_poly.type
_entity_poly.pdbx_seq_one_letter_code
_entity_poly.pdbx_strand_id
1 'polypeptide(L)'
;MNSNLMYVTAAVLAAIMLVPQGTGIFAQVQPPAQLSQQQGQVTINGAGATFPFPLIDEWRVEYQNVNPGVSINYQSIGSGGGIKQFTEKTVDFGASDAPLSANETQALPGSAVHIPETIGSVVAAYNINGVPEKGLKLTGSVLADIFLGGITTWNDPRIQELNPDLTLPAENIIVIHRSDGSGTTFVWTSYLDAVSPQWSQRVGAGKSVEWPVGLGAPGNEGVSTTIASTPNSIGYVELSYALTTDMDYAFIQNMGGNFVEPSLSSTEAAVVGATSSGGGTNTNTTASNNSTGTTTNATGTQNMTSQNTTSVSLPAGSESWESVSLLNAPGAQSYPIASFSYILLYQDLSTNIDSMEKAKALVDFVQWAITDGQQFAPELGYVPLPDSVQQHNMQTLASLTFQGQPVLQQ
;
A
#
# COMPACT_ATOMS: atom_id res chain seq x y z
N MET A 1 -1.93 33.98 -45.27
CA MET A 1 -3.09 34.60 -45.88
C MET A 1 -4.30 34.33 -44.99
N ASN A 2 -4.75 35.39 -44.34
CA ASN A 2 -6.10 35.74 -43.84
C ASN A 2 -6.93 34.69 -43.12
N SER A 3 -7.04 34.76 -41.78
CA SER A 3 -7.94 35.59 -40.94
C SER A 3 -9.44 35.39 -41.24
N ASN A 4 -10.20 34.98 -40.23
CA ASN A 4 -11.35 35.74 -39.77
C ASN A 4 -11.92 35.20 -38.45
N LEU A 5 -11.77 36.05 -37.46
CA LEU A 5 -12.40 36.05 -36.16
C LEU A 5 -13.81 36.65 -36.32
N MET A 6 -14.87 35.99 -35.87
CA MET A 6 -16.24 36.52 -35.92
C MET A 6 -16.80 36.59 -34.48
N TYR A 7 -16.84 37.83 -33.95
CA TYR A 7 -17.56 38.18 -32.72
C TYR A 7 -19.06 38.29 -33.02
N VAL A 8 -19.89 37.63 -32.21
CA VAL A 8 -21.34 37.86 -32.19
C VAL A 8 -21.70 38.62 -30.93
N THR A 9 -22.01 39.88 -31.08
CA THR A 9 -22.59 40.75 -30.05
C THR A 9 -24.13 40.59 -30.10
N ALA A 10 -24.73 40.16 -29.01
CA ALA A 10 -26.19 40.14 -28.82
C ALA A 10 -26.63 41.44 -28.11
N ALA A 11 -27.40 42.25 -28.81
CA ALA A 11 -28.06 43.43 -28.26
C ALA A 11 -29.37 43.04 -27.57
N VAL A 12 -29.51 43.45 -26.29
CA VAL A 12 -30.77 43.32 -25.55
C VAL A 12 -31.60 44.58 -25.74
N LEU A 13 -32.74 44.43 -26.42
CA LEU A 13 -33.80 45.46 -26.52
C LEU A 13 -34.69 45.38 -25.27
N ALA A 14 -34.71 46.43 -24.46
CA ALA A 14 -35.67 46.61 -23.38
C ALA A 14 -36.99 47.15 -23.94
N ALA A 15 -38.06 46.38 -23.86
CA ALA A 15 -39.42 46.88 -24.10
C ALA A 15 -40.07 47.23 -22.76
N ILE A 16 -40.34 48.53 -22.58
CA ILE A 16 -41.10 49.05 -21.43
C ILE A 16 -42.59 48.92 -21.77
N MET A 17 -43.31 48.05 -21.07
CA MET A 17 -44.78 48.01 -21.06
C MET A 17 -45.29 48.70 -19.78
N LEU A 18 -45.99 49.79 -19.94
CA LEU A 18 -46.81 50.43 -18.91
C LEU A 18 -48.09 49.59 -18.68
N VAL A 19 -48.32 49.18 -17.45
CA VAL A 19 -49.59 48.56 -17.00
C VAL A 19 -50.17 49.38 -15.84
N PRO A 20 -51.49 49.66 -15.82
CA PRO A 20 -52.07 50.59 -14.84
C PRO A 20 -52.24 49.97 -13.47
N GLN A 21 -52.16 50.83 -12.44
CA GLN A 21 -52.24 50.49 -11.04
C GLN A 21 -53.70 50.03 -10.68
N GLY A 22 -53.79 48.76 -10.30
CA GLY A 22 -54.95 48.23 -9.58
C GLY A 22 -54.54 47.80 -8.17
N THR A 23 -55.10 48.45 -7.15
CA THR A 23 -54.87 48.15 -5.74
C THR A 23 -55.52 46.82 -5.38
N GLY A 24 -54.80 45.75 -5.43
CA GLY A 24 -55.18 44.43 -4.91
C GLY A 24 -54.15 43.97 -3.87
N ILE A 25 -54.60 43.88 -2.60
CA ILE A 25 -53.78 43.32 -1.51
C ILE A 25 -53.70 41.79 -1.73
N PHE A 26 -52.66 41.32 -2.41
CA PHE A 26 -52.32 39.90 -2.43
C PHE A 26 -51.37 39.62 -1.27
N ALA A 27 -51.86 38.90 -0.25
CA ALA A 27 -51.02 38.30 0.74
C ALA A 27 -50.02 37.34 0.03
N GLN A 28 -48.73 37.66 -0.03
CA GLN A 28 -47.69 36.78 -0.45
C GLN A 28 -47.60 35.63 0.57
N VAL A 29 -48.08 34.45 0.19
CA VAL A 29 -47.74 33.22 0.88
C VAL A 29 -46.29 32.91 0.46
N GLN A 30 -45.34 33.26 1.31
CA GLN A 30 -43.98 32.78 1.18
C GLN A 30 -44.01 31.25 1.32
N PRO A 31 -43.43 30.49 0.33
CA PRO A 31 -43.20 29.07 0.57
C PRO A 31 -42.31 28.93 1.81
N PRO A 32 -42.50 27.89 2.63
CA PRO A 32 -41.63 27.67 3.79
C PRO A 32 -40.19 27.58 3.25
N ALA A 33 -39.30 28.42 3.80
CA ALA A 33 -37.89 28.32 3.56
C ALA A 33 -37.49 26.88 3.93
N GLN A 34 -37.19 26.08 2.92
CA GLN A 34 -36.43 24.85 3.13
C GLN A 34 -35.11 25.30 3.73
N LEU A 35 -34.98 25.20 5.03
CA LEU A 35 -33.69 25.13 5.71
C LEU A 35 -33.04 23.87 5.18
N SER A 36 -32.33 23.98 4.06
CA SER A 36 -31.28 23.03 3.76
C SER A 36 -30.31 23.13 4.94
N GLN A 37 -30.40 22.17 5.86
CA GLN A 37 -29.33 21.94 6.81
C GLN A 37 -28.10 21.62 5.92
N GLN A 38 -27.26 22.61 5.71
CA GLN A 38 -25.90 22.42 5.28
C GLN A 38 -25.23 21.72 6.46
N GLN A 39 -25.38 20.38 6.52
CA GLN A 39 -24.52 19.55 7.36
C GLN A 39 -23.10 19.90 6.94
N GLY A 40 -22.34 20.46 7.86
CA GLY A 40 -20.95 20.82 7.60
C GLY A 40 -20.22 19.57 7.12
N GLN A 41 -19.51 19.67 5.98
CA GLN A 41 -18.73 18.57 5.45
C GLN A 41 -17.65 18.20 6.48
N VAL A 42 -17.62 16.93 6.90
CA VAL A 42 -16.56 16.40 7.76
C VAL A 42 -15.32 16.19 6.91
N THR A 43 -14.21 16.83 7.29
CA THR A 43 -12.92 16.65 6.60
C THR A 43 -12.01 15.76 7.43
N ILE A 44 -11.51 14.68 6.81
CA ILE A 44 -10.54 13.74 7.35
C ILE A 44 -9.22 13.96 6.64
N ASN A 45 -8.15 14.13 7.42
CA ASN A 45 -6.81 14.38 6.90
C ASN A 45 -5.90 13.21 7.25
N GLY A 46 -5.29 12.61 6.24
CA GLY A 46 -4.28 11.57 6.38
C GLY A 46 -2.95 12.00 5.78
N ALA A 47 -1.88 11.34 6.20
CA ALA A 47 -0.57 11.50 5.59
C ALA A 47 0.28 10.24 5.76
N GLY A 48 1.18 9.99 4.81
CA GLY A 48 2.13 8.89 4.99
C GLY A 48 2.63 8.27 3.70
N ALA A 49 2.63 6.96 3.71
CA ALA A 49 3.22 6.11 2.69
C ALA A 49 2.80 6.50 1.27
N THR A 50 3.77 6.49 0.36
CA THR A 50 3.52 6.67 -1.07
C THR A 50 3.18 5.35 -1.76
N PHE A 51 3.48 4.23 -1.12
CA PHE A 51 3.18 2.88 -1.62
C PHE A 51 1.66 2.69 -1.87
N PRO A 52 0.72 2.93 -0.93
CA PRO A 52 -0.70 2.75 -1.15
C PRO A 52 -1.37 3.98 -1.81
N PHE A 53 -0.63 5.06 -2.10
CA PHE A 53 -1.21 6.33 -2.51
C PHE A 53 -2.13 6.23 -3.74
N PRO A 54 -1.79 5.49 -4.83
CA PRO A 54 -2.71 5.33 -5.96
C PRO A 54 -4.08 4.76 -5.55
N LEU A 55 -4.12 3.81 -4.61
CA LEU A 55 -5.35 3.22 -4.11
C LEU A 55 -6.08 4.16 -3.13
N ILE A 56 -5.37 4.85 -2.25
CA ILE A 56 -5.97 5.86 -1.35
C ILE A 56 -6.55 7.01 -2.17
N ASP A 57 -5.91 7.40 -3.26
CA ASP A 57 -6.40 8.46 -4.16
C ASP A 57 -7.70 8.05 -4.85
N GLU A 58 -7.82 6.80 -5.29
CA GLU A 58 -9.07 6.23 -5.80
C GLU A 58 -10.14 6.17 -4.70
N TRP A 59 -9.80 5.66 -3.53
CA TRP A 59 -10.73 5.57 -2.40
C TRP A 59 -11.31 6.91 -1.98
N ARG A 60 -10.51 7.99 -1.96
CA ARG A 60 -11.01 9.31 -1.56
C ARG A 60 -12.03 9.87 -2.56
N VAL A 61 -11.91 9.51 -3.85
CA VAL A 61 -12.84 9.90 -4.90
C VAL A 61 -14.12 9.07 -4.80
N GLU A 62 -13.99 7.75 -4.74
CA GLU A 62 -15.12 6.84 -4.71
C GLU A 62 -15.90 6.90 -3.40
N TYR A 63 -15.24 7.09 -2.27
CA TYR A 63 -15.94 7.24 -0.99
C TYR A 63 -16.79 8.50 -0.94
N GLN A 64 -16.44 9.55 -1.65
CA GLN A 64 -17.29 10.75 -1.76
C GLN A 64 -18.61 10.46 -2.48
N ASN A 65 -18.66 9.46 -3.38
CA ASN A 65 -19.91 8.98 -3.98
C ASN A 65 -20.75 8.18 -2.97
N VAL A 66 -20.11 7.46 -2.05
CA VAL A 66 -20.76 6.69 -0.97
C VAL A 66 -21.25 7.61 0.15
N ASN A 67 -20.43 8.56 0.56
CA ASN A 67 -20.72 9.50 1.64
C ASN A 67 -20.35 10.95 1.26
N PRO A 68 -21.22 11.69 0.55
CA PRO A 68 -20.96 13.07 0.12
C PRO A 68 -20.69 14.07 1.26
N GLY A 69 -21.08 13.71 2.50
CA GLY A 69 -20.85 14.52 3.70
C GLY A 69 -19.42 14.45 4.25
N VAL A 70 -18.57 13.55 3.70
CA VAL A 70 -17.19 13.33 4.16
C VAL A 70 -16.22 13.61 3.02
N SER A 71 -15.15 14.37 3.31
CA SER A 71 -14.05 14.64 2.40
C SER A 71 -12.75 14.06 2.97
N ILE A 72 -12.04 13.31 2.16
CA ILE A 72 -10.76 12.71 2.54
C ILE A 72 -9.63 13.46 1.85
N ASN A 73 -8.67 13.97 2.63
CA ASN A 73 -7.42 14.51 2.14
C ASN A 73 -6.28 13.56 2.52
N TYR A 74 -5.36 13.33 1.61
CA TYR A 74 -4.18 12.52 1.88
C TYR A 74 -2.91 13.17 1.34
N GLN A 75 -1.86 13.21 2.16
CA GLN A 75 -0.55 13.73 1.79
C GLN A 75 0.43 12.56 1.60
N SER A 76 0.79 12.29 0.36
CA SER A 76 1.78 11.26 -0.04
C SER A 76 3.20 11.80 0.23
N ILE A 77 3.71 11.61 1.45
CA ILE A 77 4.98 12.19 1.94
C ILE A 77 5.98 11.15 2.49
N GLY A 78 5.69 9.86 2.26
CA GLY A 78 6.44 8.73 2.77
C GLY A 78 6.06 8.35 4.21
N SER A 79 6.28 7.08 4.56
CA SER A 79 5.91 6.50 5.87
C SER A 79 6.51 7.27 7.04
N GLY A 80 7.78 7.68 6.94
CA GLY A 80 8.44 8.45 8.01
C GLY A 80 7.78 9.81 8.24
N GLY A 81 7.39 10.52 7.16
CA GLY A 81 6.64 11.77 7.22
C GLY A 81 5.26 11.58 7.85
N GLY A 82 4.55 10.51 7.45
CA GLY A 82 3.24 10.14 8.00
C GLY A 82 3.30 9.81 9.50
N ILE A 83 4.23 8.95 9.91
CA ILE A 83 4.43 8.60 11.32
C ILE A 83 4.75 9.85 12.15
N LYS A 84 5.59 10.76 11.62
CA LYS A 84 5.90 12.03 12.29
C LYS A 84 4.65 12.87 12.49
N GLN A 85 3.86 13.13 11.43
CA GLN A 85 2.63 13.93 11.52
C GLN A 85 1.59 13.26 12.42
N PHE A 86 1.49 11.94 12.40
CA PHE A 86 0.62 11.17 13.28
C PHE A 86 1.05 11.34 14.75
N THR A 87 2.35 11.21 15.06
CA THR A 87 2.90 11.44 16.40
C THR A 87 2.64 12.88 16.89
N GLU A 88 2.78 13.86 16.01
CA GLU A 88 2.52 15.28 16.29
C GLU A 88 1.02 15.63 16.32
N LYS A 89 0.13 14.67 16.01
CA LYS A 89 -1.33 14.82 15.97
C LYS A 89 -1.81 15.90 14.99
N THR A 90 -1.09 16.09 13.89
CA THR A 90 -1.43 17.05 12.84
C THR A 90 -2.29 16.46 11.73
N VAL A 91 -2.50 15.14 11.77
CA VAL A 91 -3.39 14.38 10.90
C VAL A 91 -4.30 13.46 11.70
N ASP A 92 -5.42 13.06 11.12
CA ASP A 92 -6.40 12.18 11.73
C ASP A 92 -5.98 10.70 11.65
N PHE A 93 -5.25 10.33 10.58
CA PHE A 93 -4.64 9.01 10.44
C PHE A 93 -3.27 9.08 9.78
N GLY A 94 -2.41 8.13 10.09
CA GLY A 94 -1.14 7.90 9.40
C GLY A 94 -1.24 6.74 8.42
N ALA A 95 -0.31 6.64 7.46
CA ALA A 95 -0.12 5.43 6.66
C ALA A 95 1.36 5.08 6.57
N SER A 96 1.66 3.76 6.62
CA SER A 96 3.03 3.26 6.61
C SER A 96 3.11 1.83 6.07
N ASP A 97 4.09 1.55 5.19
CA ASP A 97 4.37 0.19 4.72
C ASP A 97 5.32 -0.56 5.67
N ALA A 98 5.89 0.16 6.64
CA ALA A 98 6.64 -0.43 7.73
C ALA A 98 5.82 -0.34 9.02
N PRO A 99 5.73 -1.40 9.81
CA PRO A 99 5.18 -1.32 11.15
C PRO A 99 5.91 -0.25 11.99
N LEU A 100 5.20 0.28 12.98
CA LEU A 100 5.84 1.16 13.98
C LEU A 100 6.91 0.38 14.72
N SER A 101 8.14 0.90 14.73
CA SER A 101 9.21 0.37 15.55
C SER A 101 8.94 0.63 17.04
N ALA A 102 9.63 -0.09 17.91
CA ALA A 102 9.53 0.10 19.37
C ALA A 102 9.78 1.57 19.77
N ASN A 103 10.76 2.25 19.15
CA ASN A 103 11.05 3.66 19.43
C ASN A 103 9.92 4.59 18.97
N GLU A 104 9.33 4.34 17.79
CA GLU A 104 8.21 5.12 17.29
C GLU A 104 6.96 4.92 18.15
N THR A 105 6.66 3.67 18.52
CA THR A 105 5.56 3.35 19.44
C THR A 105 5.71 4.05 20.78
N GLN A 106 6.93 4.09 21.34
CA GLN A 106 7.20 4.78 22.59
C GLN A 106 7.07 6.31 22.48
N ALA A 107 7.29 6.88 21.30
CA ALA A 107 7.19 8.32 21.07
C ALA A 107 5.74 8.79 20.89
N LEU A 108 4.77 7.87 20.66
CA LEU A 108 3.39 8.22 20.47
C LEU A 108 2.74 8.77 21.76
N PRO A 109 1.85 9.77 21.66
CA PRO A 109 1.11 10.30 22.81
C PRO A 109 0.00 9.38 23.35
N GLY A 110 -0.29 8.26 22.66
CA GLY A 110 -1.29 7.25 23.02
C GLY A 110 -1.05 5.93 22.29
N SER A 111 -1.72 4.88 22.71
CA SER A 111 -1.65 3.59 22.01
C SER A 111 -2.19 3.71 20.59
N ALA A 112 -1.46 3.17 19.61
CA ALA A 112 -1.87 3.11 18.22
C ALA A 112 -2.20 1.68 17.80
N VAL A 113 -3.02 1.55 16.76
CA VAL A 113 -3.33 0.29 16.10
C VAL A 113 -2.86 0.32 14.65
N HIS A 114 -2.42 -0.84 14.15
CA HIS A 114 -2.15 -1.06 12.75
C HIS A 114 -3.35 -1.74 12.10
N ILE A 115 -3.79 -1.21 10.97
CA ILE A 115 -4.87 -1.76 10.17
C ILE A 115 -4.30 -2.02 8.77
N PRO A 116 -3.97 -3.26 8.41
CA PRO A 116 -3.64 -3.59 7.03
C PRO A 116 -4.67 -3.01 6.07
N GLU A 117 -4.22 -2.20 5.12
CA GLU A 117 -5.12 -1.53 4.18
C GLU A 117 -5.08 -2.15 2.78
N THR A 118 -3.93 -2.65 2.37
CA THR A 118 -3.71 -3.32 1.09
C THR A 118 -2.43 -4.15 1.12
N ILE A 119 -2.22 -4.94 0.06
CA ILE A 119 -1.01 -5.71 -0.17
C ILE A 119 -0.49 -5.37 -1.56
N GLY A 120 0.81 -5.09 -1.67
CA GLY A 120 1.47 -4.81 -2.94
C GLY A 120 2.86 -5.41 -3.01
N SER A 121 3.54 -5.18 -4.12
CA SER A 121 4.90 -5.65 -4.38
C SER A 121 5.83 -4.49 -4.66
N VAL A 122 7.09 -4.61 -4.20
CA VAL A 122 8.16 -3.68 -4.57
C VAL A 122 8.95 -4.30 -5.71
N VAL A 123 9.07 -3.58 -6.82
CA VAL A 123 9.72 -4.06 -8.04
C VAL A 123 11.06 -3.37 -8.27
N ALA A 124 12.00 -4.10 -8.85
CA ALA A 124 13.25 -3.55 -9.37
C ALA A 124 12.98 -2.95 -10.77
N ALA A 125 12.62 -1.68 -10.80
CA ALA A 125 12.36 -0.95 -12.05
C ALA A 125 13.68 -0.47 -12.67
N TYR A 126 13.76 -0.49 -14.01
CA TYR A 126 14.98 -0.09 -14.71
C TYR A 126 14.67 0.68 -16.00
N ASN A 127 15.69 1.35 -16.54
CA ASN A 127 15.65 2.02 -17.84
C ASN A 127 16.94 1.69 -18.59
N ILE A 128 16.93 0.62 -19.42
CA ILE A 128 18.11 0.13 -20.14
C ILE A 128 17.80 0.08 -21.62
N ASN A 129 18.50 0.90 -22.40
CA ASN A 129 18.33 0.91 -23.85
C ASN A 129 18.73 -0.45 -24.48
N GLY A 130 17.86 -1.01 -25.31
CA GLY A 130 18.11 -2.23 -26.05
C GLY A 130 17.93 -3.54 -25.29
N VAL A 131 17.43 -3.46 -24.06
CA VAL A 131 16.94 -4.61 -23.30
C VAL A 131 15.42 -4.70 -23.48
N PRO A 132 14.81 -5.91 -23.59
CA PRO A 132 13.37 -6.05 -23.67
C PRO A 132 12.65 -5.37 -22.49
N GLU A 133 11.48 -4.84 -22.73
CA GLU A 133 10.67 -4.08 -21.78
C GLU A 133 10.44 -4.81 -20.45
N LYS A 134 10.43 -6.14 -20.45
CA LYS A 134 10.24 -6.97 -19.25
C LYS A 134 11.09 -8.25 -19.36
N GLY A 135 11.43 -8.79 -18.21
CA GLY A 135 12.04 -10.12 -18.15
C GLY A 135 13.54 -10.15 -17.88
N LEU A 136 14.18 -9.02 -17.57
CA LEU A 136 15.52 -9.03 -16.99
C LEU A 136 15.50 -9.84 -15.70
N LYS A 137 16.30 -10.89 -15.61
CA LYS A 137 16.35 -11.79 -14.45
C LYS A 137 17.44 -11.34 -13.49
N LEU A 138 17.06 -11.15 -12.23
CA LEU A 138 17.99 -10.78 -11.16
C LEU A 138 17.78 -11.68 -9.94
N THR A 139 18.87 -12.07 -9.29
CA THR A 139 18.82 -12.72 -7.98
C THR A 139 18.90 -11.67 -6.87
N GLY A 140 18.46 -12.01 -5.65
CA GLY A 140 18.58 -11.13 -4.49
C GLY A 140 20.04 -10.74 -4.20
N SER A 141 20.99 -11.65 -4.38
CA SER A 141 22.42 -11.36 -4.20
C SER A 141 22.96 -10.38 -5.24
N VAL A 142 22.56 -10.51 -6.50
CA VAL A 142 22.94 -9.58 -7.59
C VAL A 142 22.35 -8.19 -7.33
N LEU A 143 21.08 -8.12 -6.91
CA LEU A 143 20.46 -6.85 -6.50
C LEU A 143 21.24 -6.20 -5.35
N ALA A 144 21.55 -6.95 -4.30
CA ALA A 144 22.33 -6.43 -3.18
C ALA A 144 23.69 -5.91 -3.64
N ASP A 145 24.40 -6.64 -4.51
CA ASP A 145 25.70 -6.22 -5.03
C ASP A 145 25.62 -4.96 -5.90
N ILE A 146 24.54 -4.77 -6.67
CA ILE A 146 24.27 -3.53 -7.42
C ILE A 146 24.12 -2.36 -6.45
N PHE A 147 23.25 -2.48 -5.44
CA PHE A 147 22.98 -1.41 -4.47
C PHE A 147 24.15 -1.18 -3.48
N LEU A 148 25.06 -2.15 -3.33
CA LEU A 148 26.33 -1.99 -2.61
C LEU A 148 27.45 -1.33 -3.45
N GLY A 149 27.25 -1.19 -4.77
CA GLY A 149 28.26 -0.72 -5.72
C GLY A 149 29.33 -1.78 -6.03
N GLY A 150 29.04 -3.06 -5.78
CA GLY A 150 29.91 -4.18 -6.14
C GLY A 150 29.71 -4.66 -7.58
N ILE A 151 28.55 -4.35 -8.18
CA ILE A 151 28.25 -4.48 -9.62
C ILE A 151 27.99 -3.06 -10.14
N THR A 152 28.78 -2.62 -11.09
CA THR A 152 28.76 -1.23 -11.59
C THR A 152 28.41 -1.09 -13.07
N THR A 153 28.33 -2.20 -13.82
CA THR A 153 27.98 -2.20 -15.24
C THR A 153 26.93 -3.25 -15.55
N TRP A 154 26.07 -2.98 -16.54
CA TRP A 154 25.01 -3.89 -16.91
C TRP A 154 25.51 -5.22 -17.50
N ASN A 155 26.64 -5.21 -18.22
CA ASN A 155 27.26 -6.42 -18.78
C ASN A 155 28.17 -7.17 -17.79
N ASP A 156 28.07 -6.89 -16.49
CA ASP A 156 28.76 -7.69 -15.47
C ASP A 156 28.43 -9.17 -15.65
N PRO A 157 29.43 -10.08 -15.64
CA PRO A 157 29.21 -11.51 -15.86
C PRO A 157 28.12 -12.11 -14.99
N ARG A 158 27.94 -11.64 -13.75
CA ARG A 158 26.92 -12.13 -12.82
C ARG A 158 25.49 -11.78 -13.27
N ILE A 159 25.29 -10.66 -13.97
CA ILE A 159 24.01 -10.33 -14.60
C ILE A 159 23.85 -11.08 -15.92
N GLN A 160 24.90 -11.11 -16.73
CA GLN A 160 24.88 -11.75 -18.06
C GLN A 160 24.58 -13.26 -17.96
N GLU A 161 25.15 -13.97 -16.97
CA GLU A 161 24.90 -15.41 -16.75
C GLU A 161 23.43 -15.73 -16.44
N LEU A 162 22.72 -14.81 -15.78
CA LEU A 162 21.28 -14.94 -15.51
C LEU A 162 20.44 -14.65 -16.77
N ASN A 163 21.02 -13.95 -17.76
CA ASN A 163 20.34 -13.45 -18.96
C ASN A 163 21.11 -13.83 -20.24
N PRO A 164 21.34 -15.13 -20.52
CA PRO A 164 22.20 -15.54 -21.63
C PRO A 164 21.67 -15.16 -23.01
N ASP A 165 20.36 -14.96 -23.12
CA ASP A 165 19.69 -14.59 -24.38
C ASP A 165 19.68 -13.08 -24.63
N LEU A 166 20.14 -12.25 -23.67
CA LEU A 166 20.20 -10.80 -23.77
C LEU A 166 21.62 -10.34 -24.07
N THR A 167 21.74 -9.27 -24.84
CA THR A 167 23.01 -8.54 -25.01
C THR A 167 22.95 -7.30 -24.11
N LEU A 168 23.53 -7.41 -22.93
CA LEU A 168 23.54 -6.31 -21.96
C LEU A 168 24.61 -5.27 -22.34
N PRO A 169 24.31 -3.96 -22.23
CA PRO A 169 25.24 -2.91 -22.61
C PRO A 169 26.43 -2.79 -21.63
N ALA A 170 27.59 -2.39 -22.11
CA ALA A 170 28.77 -2.11 -21.28
C ALA A 170 28.69 -0.70 -20.64
N GLU A 171 27.51 -0.34 -20.17
CA GLU A 171 27.21 0.96 -19.54
C GLU A 171 27.18 0.86 -18.03
N ASN A 172 27.52 1.96 -17.37
CA ASN A 172 27.46 2.04 -15.91
C ASN A 172 26.01 2.00 -15.42
N ILE A 173 25.79 1.28 -14.32
CA ILE A 173 24.51 1.25 -13.61
C ILE A 173 24.39 2.51 -12.76
N ILE A 174 23.27 3.23 -12.89
CA ILE A 174 22.89 4.36 -12.05
C ILE A 174 21.80 3.89 -11.09
N VAL A 175 22.14 3.77 -9.81
CA VAL A 175 21.18 3.36 -8.78
C VAL A 175 20.33 4.56 -8.38
N ILE A 176 19.00 4.39 -8.31
CA ILE A 176 18.05 5.38 -7.81
C ILE A 176 17.40 4.81 -6.55
N HIS A 177 17.39 5.60 -5.49
CA HIS A 177 16.81 5.21 -4.19
C HIS A 177 15.97 6.33 -3.59
N ARG A 178 15.24 6.04 -2.52
CA ARG A 178 14.44 7.03 -1.81
C ARG A 178 15.33 7.98 -1.00
N SER A 179 14.95 9.25 -0.97
CA SER A 179 15.61 10.30 -0.17
C SER A 179 14.83 10.69 1.08
N ASP A 180 13.61 10.21 1.23
CA ASP A 180 12.70 10.42 2.36
C ASP A 180 12.61 9.18 3.26
N GLY A 181 12.01 9.30 4.43
CA GLY A 181 11.68 8.17 5.29
C GLY A 181 10.56 7.33 4.67
N SER A 182 10.91 6.17 4.12
CA SER A 182 10.07 5.38 3.22
C SER A 182 9.80 3.97 3.72
N GLY A 183 8.52 3.57 3.74
CA GLY A 183 8.12 2.18 3.95
C GLY A 183 8.54 1.29 2.79
N THR A 184 8.46 1.77 1.55
CA THR A 184 8.97 1.04 0.37
C THR A 184 10.48 0.75 0.51
N THR A 185 11.26 1.71 1.03
CA THR A 185 12.67 1.49 1.39
C THR A 185 12.81 0.42 2.48
N PHE A 186 11.96 0.44 3.50
CA PHE A 186 11.98 -0.58 4.54
C PHE A 186 11.75 -1.98 3.95
N VAL A 187 10.75 -2.14 3.11
CA VAL A 187 10.45 -3.42 2.43
C VAL A 187 11.63 -3.87 1.57
N TRP A 188 12.17 -2.98 0.74
CA TRP A 188 13.31 -3.25 -0.13
C TRP A 188 14.57 -3.63 0.64
N THR A 189 14.94 -2.83 1.64
CA THR A 189 16.15 -3.08 2.43
C THR A 189 16.02 -4.30 3.34
N SER A 190 14.82 -4.61 3.86
CA SER A 190 14.54 -5.84 4.59
C SER A 190 14.71 -7.08 3.70
N TYR A 191 14.29 -6.99 2.42
CA TYR A 191 14.55 -8.06 1.46
C TYR A 191 16.06 -8.24 1.21
N LEU A 192 16.80 -7.15 0.94
CA LEU A 192 18.25 -7.22 0.70
C LEU A 192 19.01 -7.73 1.94
N ASP A 193 18.57 -7.36 3.14
CA ASP A 193 19.09 -7.85 4.41
C ASP A 193 18.92 -9.37 4.56
N ALA A 194 17.76 -9.88 4.18
CA ALA A 194 17.45 -11.29 4.27
C ALA A 194 18.23 -12.16 3.25
N VAL A 195 18.59 -11.60 2.08
CA VAL A 195 19.21 -12.37 0.97
C VAL A 195 20.72 -12.14 0.82
N SER A 196 21.30 -11.15 1.51
CA SER A 196 22.71 -10.79 1.40
C SER A 196 23.34 -10.51 2.77
N PRO A 197 24.17 -11.43 3.30
CA PRO A 197 24.95 -11.18 4.52
C PRO A 197 25.85 -9.94 4.44
N GLN A 198 26.33 -9.60 3.23
CA GLN A 198 27.14 -8.41 3.04
C GLN A 198 26.32 -7.13 3.16
N TRP A 199 25.08 -7.12 2.65
CA TRP A 199 24.15 -6.01 2.86
C TRP A 199 23.82 -5.86 4.33
N SER A 200 23.44 -6.96 5.00
CA SER A 200 23.10 -6.99 6.43
C SER A 200 24.19 -6.39 7.31
N GLN A 201 25.46 -6.71 7.02
CA GLN A 201 26.60 -6.21 7.80
C GLN A 201 26.93 -4.74 7.54
N ARG A 202 26.68 -4.22 6.33
CA ARG A 202 27.11 -2.88 5.92
C ARG A 202 26.01 -1.83 5.97
N VAL A 203 24.78 -2.21 5.74
CA VAL A 203 23.63 -1.30 5.57
C VAL A 203 22.48 -1.66 6.50
N GLY A 204 22.03 -2.93 6.47
CA GLY A 204 20.87 -3.40 7.22
C GLY A 204 19.54 -2.97 6.61
N ALA A 205 18.47 -2.98 7.41
CA ALA A 205 17.09 -2.66 7.02
C ALA A 205 16.56 -1.42 7.75
N GLY A 206 15.78 -0.58 7.06
CA GLY A 206 15.18 0.60 7.67
C GLY A 206 14.37 1.45 6.70
N LYS A 207 13.54 2.36 7.24
CA LYS A 207 12.85 3.39 6.45
C LYS A 207 13.79 4.44 5.86
N SER A 208 14.98 4.55 6.44
CA SER A 208 16.10 5.36 5.97
C SER A 208 17.38 4.63 6.29
N VAL A 209 18.27 4.51 5.32
CA VAL A 209 19.58 3.85 5.46
C VAL A 209 20.68 4.70 4.83
N GLU A 210 21.93 4.45 5.20
CA GLU A 210 23.09 5.06 4.55
C GLU A 210 23.37 4.33 3.22
N TRP A 211 22.90 4.91 2.13
CA TRP A 211 23.05 4.31 0.82
C TRP A 211 24.51 4.34 0.37
N PRO A 212 25.09 3.17 0.00
CA PRO A 212 26.48 3.10 -0.48
C PRO A 212 26.72 3.83 -1.80
N VAL A 213 25.70 3.79 -2.70
CA VAL A 213 25.74 4.39 -4.02
C VAL A 213 24.35 4.88 -4.42
N GLY A 214 24.29 5.74 -5.43
CA GLY A 214 23.04 6.12 -6.09
C GLY A 214 22.65 7.58 -5.90
N LEU A 215 21.48 7.90 -6.47
CA LEU A 215 20.85 9.22 -6.42
C LEU A 215 19.52 9.09 -5.67
N GLY A 216 19.29 10.01 -4.74
CA GLY A 216 18.05 10.05 -3.96
C GLY A 216 16.93 10.79 -4.69
N ALA A 217 15.71 10.24 -4.64
CA ALA A 217 14.50 10.87 -5.14
C ALA A 217 13.35 10.71 -4.13
N PRO A 218 12.45 11.72 -3.96
CA PRO A 218 11.39 11.66 -2.96
C PRO A 218 10.17 10.88 -3.48
N GLY A 219 9.59 10.03 -2.64
CA GLY A 219 8.39 9.26 -2.95
C GLY A 219 8.61 8.19 -4.03
N ASN A 220 7.61 7.32 -4.23
CA ASN A 220 7.59 6.42 -5.39
C ASN A 220 7.49 7.22 -6.71
N GLU A 221 6.77 8.34 -6.69
CA GLU A 221 6.61 9.28 -7.81
C GLU A 221 7.96 9.84 -8.28
N GLY A 222 8.77 10.29 -7.33
CA GLY A 222 10.09 10.84 -7.64
C GLY A 222 11.06 9.78 -8.14
N VAL A 223 11.05 8.57 -7.55
CA VAL A 223 11.90 7.46 -8.02
C VAL A 223 11.49 7.02 -9.42
N SER A 224 10.19 6.79 -9.69
CA SER A 224 9.72 6.39 -11.03
C SER A 224 10.06 7.43 -12.10
N THR A 225 9.83 8.72 -11.82
CA THR A 225 10.18 9.82 -12.73
C THR A 225 11.68 9.88 -12.99
N THR A 226 12.50 9.68 -11.95
CA THR A 226 13.97 9.72 -12.09
C THR A 226 14.49 8.54 -12.90
N ILE A 227 13.98 7.33 -12.70
CA ILE A 227 14.33 6.15 -13.51
C ILE A 227 13.94 6.38 -14.96
N ALA A 228 12.69 6.81 -15.23
CA ALA A 228 12.20 7.04 -16.58
C ALA A 228 13.06 8.05 -17.37
N SER A 229 13.59 9.07 -16.68
CA SER A 229 14.42 10.13 -17.29
C SER A 229 15.92 9.85 -17.30
N THR A 230 16.38 8.75 -16.65
CA THR A 230 17.81 8.44 -16.50
C THR A 230 18.14 7.13 -17.20
N PRO A 231 18.73 7.15 -18.42
CA PRO A 231 19.16 5.93 -19.09
C PRO A 231 20.18 5.14 -18.26
N ASN A 232 20.11 3.81 -18.36
CA ASN A 232 20.97 2.85 -17.64
C ASN A 232 20.78 2.87 -16.10
N SER A 233 19.62 3.31 -15.63
CA SER A 233 19.28 3.33 -14.20
C SER A 233 18.51 2.09 -13.77
N ILE A 234 18.59 1.82 -12.46
CA ILE A 234 17.79 0.86 -11.71
C ILE A 234 17.38 1.47 -10.38
N GLY A 235 16.17 1.21 -9.95
CA GLY A 235 15.69 1.60 -8.64
C GLY A 235 14.59 0.66 -8.17
N TYR A 236 13.87 1.07 -7.12
CA TYR A 236 12.75 0.30 -6.61
C TYR A 236 11.53 1.20 -6.41
N VAL A 237 10.39 0.70 -6.83
CA VAL A 237 9.08 1.37 -6.66
C VAL A 237 8.03 0.32 -6.32
N GLU A 238 6.90 0.76 -5.81
CA GLU A 238 5.72 -0.10 -5.71
C GLU A 238 5.18 -0.41 -7.13
N LEU A 239 4.61 -1.61 -7.32
CA LEU A 239 4.22 -2.16 -8.62
C LEU A 239 3.24 -1.26 -9.38
N SER A 240 2.28 -0.61 -8.71
CA SER A 240 1.29 0.25 -9.38
C SER A 240 1.93 1.42 -10.13
N TYR A 241 3.03 1.96 -9.57
CA TYR A 241 3.79 3.02 -10.25
C TYR A 241 4.47 2.51 -11.53
N ALA A 242 5.02 1.29 -11.48
CA ALA A 242 5.62 0.69 -12.66
C ALA A 242 4.56 0.39 -13.75
N LEU A 243 3.39 -0.10 -13.35
CA LEU A 243 2.29 -0.38 -14.28
C LEU A 243 1.70 0.90 -14.89
N THR A 244 1.46 1.92 -14.06
CA THR A 244 0.82 3.17 -14.49
C THR A 244 1.71 4.00 -15.43
N THR A 245 3.04 3.92 -15.25
CA THR A 245 4.02 4.66 -16.04
C THR A 245 4.70 3.80 -17.10
N ASP A 246 4.23 2.58 -17.32
CA ASP A 246 4.76 1.60 -18.31
C ASP A 246 6.29 1.42 -18.18
N MET A 247 6.76 1.24 -16.93
CA MET A 247 8.18 1.03 -16.65
C MET A 247 8.58 -0.42 -16.87
N ASP A 248 9.82 -0.60 -17.28
CA ASP A 248 10.46 -1.90 -17.29
C ASP A 248 10.81 -2.35 -15.87
N TYR A 249 10.61 -3.64 -15.58
CA TYR A 249 10.97 -4.22 -14.28
C TYR A 249 11.50 -5.64 -14.40
N ALA A 250 12.35 -6.03 -13.45
CA ALA A 250 13.01 -7.32 -13.42
C ALA A 250 12.14 -8.43 -12.80
N PHE A 251 12.36 -9.66 -13.27
CA PHE A 251 11.89 -10.88 -12.63
C PHE A 251 12.90 -11.28 -11.55
N ILE A 252 12.42 -11.43 -10.32
CA ILE A 252 13.29 -11.69 -9.19
C ILE A 252 13.25 -13.17 -8.80
N GLN A 253 14.43 -13.74 -8.53
CA GLN A 253 14.52 -15.13 -8.11
C GLN A 253 13.98 -15.27 -6.67
N ASN A 254 12.99 -16.16 -6.49
CA ASN A 254 12.44 -16.48 -5.19
C ASN A 254 13.21 -17.60 -4.47
N MET A 255 12.82 -17.93 -3.23
CA MET A 255 13.45 -19.00 -2.44
C MET A 255 13.41 -20.39 -3.11
N GLY A 256 12.45 -20.63 -3.99
CA GLY A 256 12.34 -21.87 -4.79
C GLY A 256 13.26 -21.92 -6.00
N GLY A 257 14.06 -20.87 -6.24
CA GLY A 257 14.95 -20.75 -7.39
C GLY A 257 14.27 -20.32 -8.69
N ASN A 258 12.99 -19.98 -8.66
CA ASN A 258 12.24 -19.53 -9.83
C ASN A 258 12.36 -18.02 -10.00
N PHE A 259 12.55 -17.55 -11.23
CA PHE A 259 12.41 -16.14 -11.56
C PHE A 259 10.94 -15.80 -11.74
N VAL A 260 10.42 -14.93 -10.86
CA VAL A 260 8.99 -14.62 -10.77
C VAL A 260 8.75 -13.19 -11.22
N GLU A 261 7.82 -13.02 -12.16
CA GLU A 261 7.33 -11.71 -12.57
C GLU A 261 6.47 -11.12 -11.44
N PRO A 262 6.70 -9.83 -11.06
CA PRO A 262 5.78 -9.15 -10.16
C PRO A 262 4.41 -8.96 -10.83
N SER A 263 3.38 -9.45 -10.18
CA SER A 263 1.99 -9.40 -10.67
C SER A 263 1.02 -9.60 -9.51
N LEU A 264 -0.26 -9.34 -9.71
CA LEU A 264 -1.29 -9.68 -8.74
C LEU A 264 -1.20 -11.14 -8.29
N SER A 265 -1.17 -12.07 -9.25
CA SER A 265 -1.16 -13.51 -8.95
C SER A 265 0.09 -13.97 -8.21
N SER A 266 1.26 -13.40 -8.50
CA SER A 266 2.50 -13.76 -7.81
C SER A 266 2.60 -13.11 -6.42
N THR A 267 1.97 -11.95 -6.23
CA THR A 267 1.81 -11.31 -4.92
C THR A 267 0.80 -12.07 -4.06
N GLU A 268 -0.34 -12.50 -4.61
CA GLU A 268 -1.29 -13.40 -3.94
C GLU A 268 -0.63 -14.72 -3.52
N ALA A 269 0.21 -15.31 -4.40
CA ALA A 269 0.95 -16.53 -4.06
C ALA A 269 1.89 -16.31 -2.87
N ALA A 270 2.49 -15.12 -2.72
CA ALA A 270 3.31 -14.78 -1.56
C ALA A 270 2.47 -14.71 -0.28
N VAL A 271 1.26 -14.14 -0.34
CA VAL A 271 0.33 -14.13 0.80
C VAL A 271 -0.03 -15.54 1.22
N VAL A 272 -0.43 -16.40 0.27
CA VAL A 272 -0.76 -17.82 0.53
C VAL A 272 0.44 -18.56 1.10
N GLY A 273 1.64 -18.32 0.55
CA GLY A 273 2.88 -18.94 1.03
C GLY A 273 3.21 -18.58 2.48
N ALA A 274 3.10 -17.29 2.83
CA ALA A 274 3.33 -16.79 4.18
C ALA A 274 2.33 -17.38 5.19
N THR A 275 1.05 -17.51 4.79
CA THR A 275 0.00 -18.05 5.65
C THR A 275 0.17 -19.54 5.92
N SER A 276 0.64 -20.30 4.92
CA SER A 276 0.81 -21.76 5.03
C SER A 276 1.99 -22.16 5.92
N SER A 277 2.98 -21.28 6.10
CA SER A 277 4.20 -21.53 6.87
C SER A 277 4.05 -21.26 8.38
N GLY A 278 3.07 -20.46 8.80
CA GLY A 278 2.81 -20.12 10.21
C GLY A 278 2.20 -21.27 11.05
N GLY A 279 1.86 -22.40 10.45
CA GLY A 279 1.25 -23.57 11.14
C GLY A 279 2.24 -24.53 11.82
N GLY A 280 3.53 -24.27 11.81
CA GLY A 280 4.56 -25.12 12.40
C GLY A 280 4.91 -24.76 13.84
N THR A 281 4.05 -25.03 14.82
CA THR A 281 4.49 -25.13 16.22
C THR A 281 5.40 -26.35 16.35
N ASN A 282 6.69 -26.12 16.58
CA ASN A 282 7.63 -27.13 17.07
C ASN A 282 7.18 -27.60 18.47
N THR A 283 6.25 -28.54 18.51
CA THR A 283 6.10 -29.40 19.69
C THR A 283 7.07 -30.56 19.54
N ASN A 284 8.22 -30.45 20.18
CA ASN A 284 9.07 -31.60 20.50
C ASN A 284 8.28 -32.54 21.42
N THR A 285 7.50 -33.41 20.85
CA THR A 285 6.91 -34.54 21.58
C THR A 285 7.76 -35.78 21.29
N THR A 286 8.52 -36.19 22.29
CA THR A 286 9.26 -37.43 22.34
C THR A 286 8.30 -38.58 22.04
N ALA A 287 8.47 -39.22 20.89
CA ALA A 287 7.70 -40.39 20.51
C ALA A 287 8.12 -41.56 21.39
N SER A 288 7.21 -42.02 22.25
CA SER A 288 7.27 -43.36 22.85
C SER A 288 6.55 -44.33 21.92
N ASN A 289 7.31 -45.25 21.32
CA ASN A 289 6.79 -46.36 20.56
C ASN A 289 5.94 -47.27 21.42
N ASN A 290 4.72 -47.56 21.04
CA ASN A 290 4.12 -48.87 21.32
C ASN A 290 3.23 -49.32 20.15
N SER A 291 3.65 -50.44 19.57
CA SER A 291 3.04 -51.17 18.48
C SER A 291 1.83 -51.98 18.97
N THR A 292 0.70 -51.94 18.26
CA THR A 292 -0.07 -53.15 17.97
C THR A 292 -1.09 -52.83 16.86
N GLY A 293 -1.07 -53.67 15.82
CA GLY A 293 -1.91 -53.53 14.65
C GLY A 293 -3.36 -53.97 14.84
N THR A 294 -4.21 -53.57 13.93
CA THR A 294 -5.31 -54.36 13.35
C THR A 294 -5.86 -53.65 12.11
N THR A 295 -5.82 -54.33 11.00
CA THR A 295 -6.41 -54.00 9.69
C THR A 295 -7.93 -54.15 9.75
N THR A 296 -8.67 -53.12 9.28
CA THR A 296 -10.01 -53.33 8.71
C THR A 296 -10.25 -52.33 7.58
N ASN A 297 -10.52 -52.86 6.38
CA ASN A 297 -11.02 -52.12 5.21
C ASN A 297 -12.42 -51.59 5.47
N ALA A 298 -12.63 -50.33 5.16
CA ALA A 298 -13.97 -49.80 4.91
C ALA A 298 -13.89 -48.72 3.81
N THR A 299 -14.52 -49.02 2.70
CA THR A 299 -14.82 -48.15 1.57
C THR A 299 -15.78 -47.04 2.05
N GLY A 300 -15.35 -45.80 2.05
CA GLY A 300 -16.19 -44.66 2.40
C GLY A 300 -15.92 -43.51 1.44
N THR A 301 -16.96 -43.13 0.70
CA THR A 301 -17.09 -41.98 -0.19
C THR A 301 -16.59 -40.68 0.50
N GLN A 302 -15.52 -40.09 0.00
CA GLN A 302 -15.04 -38.82 0.53
C GLN A 302 -15.86 -37.68 -0.06
N ASN A 303 -16.68 -37.07 0.77
CA ASN A 303 -17.23 -35.74 0.56
C ASN A 303 -16.07 -34.74 0.72
N MET A 304 -15.58 -34.18 -0.38
CA MET A 304 -14.65 -33.06 -0.36
C MET A 304 -15.43 -31.79 -0.04
N THR A 305 -15.46 -31.40 1.21
CA THR A 305 -15.75 -30.02 1.63
C THR A 305 -15.06 -29.78 2.97
N SER A 306 -13.77 -29.45 2.90
CA SER A 306 -13.07 -28.75 3.97
C SER A 306 -12.17 -27.73 3.29
N GLN A 307 -12.68 -26.51 3.17
CA GLN A 307 -11.83 -25.35 2.96
C GLN A 307 -10.95 -25.23 4.22
N ASN A 308 -9.71 -25.65 4.09
CA ASN A 308 -8.69 -25.40 5.10
C ASN A 308 -8.38 -23.90 5.01
N THR A 309 -9.11 -23.07 5.75
CA THR A 309 -8.76 -21.68 5.95
C THR A 309 -7.54 -21.65 6.87
N THR A 310 -6.36 -21.68 6.26
CA THR A 310 -5.10 -21.45 6.96
C THR A 310 -5.05 -19.95 7.31
N SER A 311 -5.27 -19.61 8.56
CA SER A 311 -5.24 -18.21 9.04
C SER A 311 -3.81 -17.79 9.33
N VAL A 312 -3.38 -16.65 8.79
CA VAL A 312 -2.23 -15.92 9.33
C VAL A 312 -2.60 -15.54 10.77
N SER A 313 -1.77 -15.90 11.74
CA SER A 313 -1.92 -15.35 13.08
C SER A 313 -1.42 -13.90 13.06
N LEU A 314 -2.31 -12.97 12.81
CA LEU A 314 -2.01 -11.54 12.90
C LEU A 314 -2.03 -11.13 14.38
N PRO A 315 -1.08 -10.27 14.82
CA PRO A 315 -1.11 -9.71 16.17
C PRO A 315 -2.35 -8.81 16.32
N ALA A 316 -2.81 -8.60 17.55
CA ALA A 316 -3.86 -7.60 17.78
C ALA A 316 -3.41 -6.23 17.25
N GLY A 317 -4.36 -5.37 16.83
CA GLY A 317 -4.03 -4.10 16.19
C GLY A 317 -3.06 -3.23 17.00
N SER A 318 -3.13 -3.31 18.34
CA SER A 318 -2.27 -2.56 19.27
C SER A 318 -0.97 -3.28 19.67
N GLU A 319 -0.75 -4.51 19.22
CA GLU A 319 0.50 -5.24 19.44
C GLU A 319 1.56 -4.86 18.41
N SER A 320 2.79 -5.35 18.60
CA SER A 320 3.87 -5.14 17.62
C SER A 320 3.63 -5.96 16.35
N TRP A 321 3.70 -5.30 15.22
CA TRP A 321 3.59 -5.91 13.90
C TRP A 321 4.95 -6.13 13.23
N GLU A 322 6.07 -5.85 13.91
CA GLU A 322 7.42 -5.98 13.35
C GLU A 322 7.77 -7.39 12.86
N SER A 323 7.11 -8.43 13.40
CA SER A 323 7.30 -9.82 12.99
C SER A 323 6.43 -10.24 11.79
N VAL A 324 5.48 -9.41 11.37
CA VAL A 324 4.60 -9.71 10.23
C VAL A 324 5.34 -9.39 8.93
N SER A 325 5.57 -10.40 8.10
CA SER A 325 6.30 -10.25 6.84
C SER A 325 5.76 -11.18 5.76
N LEU A 326 5.67 -10.66 4.54
CA LEU A 326 5.38 -11.42 3.32
C LEU A 326 6.66 -11.63 2.48
N LEU A 327 7.81 -11.12 2.95
CA LEU A 327 9.09 -11.22 2.24
C LEU A 327 9.54 -12.68 2.13
N ASN A 328 10.06 -13.05 0.97
CA ASN A 328 10.55 -14.40 0.70
C ASN A 328 9.57 -15.51 1.09
N ALA A 329 8.26 -15.26 0.96
CA ALA A 329 7.26 -16.29 1.24
C ALA A 329 7.48 -17.53 0.35
N PRO A 330 7.31 -18.75 0.91
CA PRO A 330 7.49 -19.98 0.14
C PRO A 330 6.42 -20.12 -0.95
N GLY A 331 6.78 -20.84 -2.02
CA GLY A 331 5.90 -21.09 -3.16
C GLY A 331 6.62 -20.86 -4.47
N ALA A 332 6.40 -21.74 -5.46
CA ALA A 332 7.09 -21.65 -6.74
C ALA A 332 6.76 -20.35 -7.51
N GLN A 333 5.58 -19.80 -7.29
CA GLN A 333 5.08 -18.56 -7.95
C GLN A 333 5.08 -17.34 -7.01
N SER A 334 5.53 -17.49 -5.75
CA SER A 334 5.55 -16.38 -4.78
C SER A 334 6.57 -15.33 -5.19
N TYR A 335 6.11 -14.09 -5.39
CA TYR A 335 7.00 -12.95 -5.61
C TYR A 335 7.72 -12.60 -4.30
N PRO A 336 9.05 -12.44 -4.29
CA PRO A 336 9.79 -12.41 -3.03
C PRO A 336 9.72 -11.07 -2.29
N ILE A 337 9.21 -9.99 -2.90
CA ILE A 337 9.23 -8.65 -2.31
C ILE A 337 7.79 -8.11 -2.21
N ALA A 338 6.95 -8.85 -1.49
CA ALA A 338 5.57 -8.46 -1.16
C ALA A 338 5.48 -7.88 0.25
N SER A 339 4.55 -6.97 0.48
CA SER A 339 4.31 -6.35 1.79
C SER A 339 2.88 -5.88 1.96
N PHE A 340 2.44 -5.83 3.22
CA PHE A 340 1.30 -5.00 3.63
C PHE A 340 1.65 -3.52 3.62
N SER A 341 0.64 -2.68 3.44
CA SER A 341 0.62 -1.29 3.91
C SER A 341 -0.45 -1.14 4.99
N TYR A 342 -0.27 -0.19 5.90
CA TYR A 342 -1.08 -0.06 7.12
C TYR A 342 -1.60 1.36 7.27
N ILE A 343 -2.89 1.50 7.60
CA ILE A 343 -3.44 2.68 8.24
C ILE A 343 -3.09 2.62 9.74
N LEU A 344 -2.65 3.75 10.30
CA LEU A 344 -2.36 3.93 11.71
C LEU A 344 -3.43 4.82 12.35
N LEU A 345 -4.09 4.30 13.38
CA LEU A 345 -5.08 5.03 14.18
C LEU A 345 -4.69 4.97 15.66
N TYR A 346 -5.08 5.97 16.46
CA TYR A 346 -5.03 5.83 17.91
C TYR A 346 -6.15 4.92 18.42
N GLN A 347 -5.85 4.10 19.43
CA GLN A 347 -6.84 3.24 20.09
C GLN A 347 -7.99 4.06 20.68
N ASP A 348 -7.70 5.20 21.29
CA ASP A 348 -8.68 6.23 21.64
C ASP A 348 -8.51 7.42 20.67
N LEU A 349 -9.45 7.56 19.75
CA LEU A 349 -9.40 8.56 18.68
C LEU A 349 -9.44 10.00 19.21
N SER A 350 -9.89 10.22 20.46
CA SER A 350 -9.84 11.55 21.08
C SER A 350 -8.41 12.05 21.32
N THR A 351 -7.41 11.20 21.11
CA THR A 351 -5.99 11.58 21.16
C THR A 351 -5.65 12.64 20.13
N ASN A 352 -6.23 12.58 18.91
CA ASN A 352 -5.96 13.51 17.80
C ASN A 352 -7.20 13.99 17.03
N ILE A 353 -8.39 13.51 17.40
CA ILE A 353 -9.68 13.89 16.79
C ILE A 353 -10.50 14.65 17.82
N ASP A 354 -11.20 15.69 17.40
CA ASP A 354 -11.90 16.66 18.24
C ASP A 354 -13.37 16.32 18.53
N SER A 355 -13.98 15.42 17.74
CA SER A 355 -15.40 15.11 17.89
C SER A 355 -15.72 13.63 17.59
N MET A 356 -16.77 13.10 18.25
CA MET A 356 -17.31 11.77 18.00
C MET A 356 -17.84 11.65 16.56
N GLU A 357 -18.37 12.72 15.97
CA GLU A 357 -18.85 12.74 14.60
C GLU A 357 -17.71 12.48 13.62
N LYS A 358 -16.58 13.18 13.79
CA LYS A 358 -15.39 12.99 12.96
C LYS A 358 -14.74 11.64 13.21
N ALA A 359 -14.73 11.15 14.46
CA ALA A 359 -14.22 9.82 14.78
C ALA A 359 -15.04 8.71 14.06
N LYS A 360 -16.37 8.83 14.05
CA LYS A 360 -17.23 7.92 13.29
C LYS A 360 -16.98 7.99 11.79
N ALA A 361 -16.90 9.18 11.23
CA ALA A 361 -16.64 9.37 9.80
C ALA A 361 -15.31 8.74 9.37
N LEU A 362 -14.25 8.86 10.20
CA LEU A 362 -12.97 8.20 9.97
C LEU A 362 -13.09 6.68 10.02
N VAL A 363 -13.74 6.12 11.03
CA VAL A 363 -13.90 4.67 11.17
C VAL A 363 -14.75 4.10 10.04
N ASP A 364 -15.83 4.80 9.64
CA ASP A 364 -16.70 4.41 8.52
C ASP A 364 -15.91 4.41 7.19
N PHE A 365 -15.05 5.42 6.96
CA PHE A 365 -14.17 5.46 5.80
C PHE A 365 -13.18 4.29 5.79
N VAL A 366 -12.48 4.05 6.90
CA VAL A 366 -11.50 2.95 6.99
C VAL A 366 -12.19 1.60 6.85
N GLN A 367 -13.37 1.42 7.45
CA GLN A 367 -14.16 0.20 7.29
C GLN A 367 -14.51 -0.04 5.83
N TRP A 368 -15.02 0.98 5.13
CA TRP A 368 -15.34 0.88 3.72
C TRP A 368 -14.08 0.57 2.88
N ALA A 369 -12.97 1.25 3.15
CA ALA A 369 -11.71 1.05 2.41
C ALA A 369 -11.19 -0.39 2.50
N ILE A 370 -11.27 -1.02 3.69
CA ILE A 370 -10.82 -2.40 3.92
C ILE A 370 -11.85 -3.47 3.53
N THR A 371 -13.04 -3.09 3.09
CA THR A 371 -14.12 -3.99 2.63
C THR A 371 -14.51 -3.67 1.19
N ASP A 372 -15.54 -2.86 0.98
CA ASP A 372 -16.06 -2.53 -0.36
C ASP A 372 -15.03 -1.81 -1.25
N GLY A 373 -14.18 -0.98 -0.64
CA GLY A 373 -13.08 -0.28 -1.31
C GLY A 373 -12.02 -1.20 -1.91
N GLN A 374 -11.95 -2.46 -1.46
CA GLN A 374 -11.00 -3.44 -1.98
C GLN A 374 -11.26 -3.83 -3.44
N GLN A 375 -12.46 -3.58 -3.96
CA GLN A 375 -12.80 -3.83 -5.37
C GLN A 375 -11.93 -3.02 -6.35
N PHE A 376 -11.38 -1.89 -5.93
CA PHE A 376 -10.54 -1.02 -6.75
C PHE A 376 -9.06 -1.44 -6.76
N ALA A 377 -8.64 -2.27 -5.82
CA ALA A 377 -7.26 -2.68 -5.66
C ALA A 377 -6.68 -3.42 -6.89
N PRO A 378 -7.37 -4.40 -7.53
CA PRO A 378 -6.80 -5.18 -8.63
C PRO A 378 -6.44 -4.36 -9.87
N GLU A 379 -7.25 -3.37 -10.24
CA GLU A 379 -7.02 -2.53 -11.42
C GLU A 379 -5.77 -1.65 -11.27
N LEU A 380 -5.38 -1.37 -10.02
CA LEU A 380 -4.19 -0.59 -9.68
C LEU A 380 -2.97 -1.48 -9.35
N GLY A 381 -3.08 -2.80 -9.45
CA GLY A 381 -1.96 -3.72 -9.20
C GLY A 381 -1.79 -4.13 -7.73
N TYR A 382 -2.75 -3.81 -6.85
CA TYR A 382 -2.76 -4.26 -5.46
C TYR A 382 -3.58 -5.53 -5.27
N VAL A 383 -3.16 -6.37 -4.34
CA VAL A 383 -3.92 -7.56 -3.93
C VAL A 383 -4.95 -7.15 -2.88
N PRO A 384 -6.24 -7.44 -3.11
CA PRO A 384 -7.27 -7.23 -2.10
C PRO A 384 -6.95 -8.00 -0.81
N LEU A 385 -7.34 -7.44 0.31
CA LEU A 385 -7.15 -8.09 1.60
C LEU A 385 -7.92 -9.41 1.67
N PRO A 386 -7.28 -10.53 2.07
CA PRO A 386 -7.99 -11.79 2.35
C PRO A 386 -9.07 -11.61 3.42
N ASP A 387 -10.14 -12.42 3.36
CA ASP A 387 -11.26 -12.36 4.31
C ASP A 387 -10.80 -12.43 5.77
N SER A 388 -9.78 -13.25 6.08
CA SER A 388 -9.22 -13.37 7.42
C SER A 388 -8.58 -12.06 7.92
N VAL A 389 -7.93 -11.31 7.03
CA VAL A 389 -7.34 -10.00 7.33
C VAL A 389 -8.44 -8.95 7.50
N GLN A 390 -9.45 -8.96 6.62
CA GLN A 390 -10.61 -8.07 6.75
C GLN A 390 -11.34 -8.28 8.08
N GLN A 391 -11.58 -9.55 8.46
CA GLN A 391 -12.20 -9.89 9.75
C GLN A 391 -11.37 -9.42 10.95
N HIS A 392 -10.04 -9.58 10.89
CA HIS A 392 -9.12 -9.07 11.90
C HIS A 392 -9.21 -7.55 12.01
N ASN A 393 -9.19 -6.84 10.88
CA ASN A 393 -9.34 -5.40 10.80
C ASN A 393 -10.67 -4.92 11.41
N MET A 394 -11.78 -5.62 11.12
CA MET A 394 -13.09 -5.31 11.69
C MET A 394 -13.11 -5.44 13.22
N GLN A 395 -12.41 -6.45 13.78
CA GLN A 395 -12.26 -6.59 15.24
C GLN A 395 -11.44 -5.43 15.82
N THR A 396 -10.38 -5.00 15.14
CA THR A 396 -9.57 -3.85 15.54
C THR A 396 -10.40 -2.57 15.52
N LEU A 397 -11.17 -2.31 14.45
CA LEU A 397 -12.05 -1.14 14.35
C LEU A 397 -13.13 -1.13 15.45
N ALA A 398 -13.72 -2.31 15.75
CA ALA A 398 -14.71 -2.44 16.81
C ALA A 398 -14.17 -2.16 18.22
N SER A 399 -12.86 -2.23 18.41
CA SER A 399 -12.17 -1.94 19.68
C SER A 399 -11.86 -0.44 19.88
N LEU A 400 -12.02 0.39 18.84
CA LEU A 400 -11.68 1.81 18.91
C LEU A 400 -12.67 2.59 19.77
N THR A 401 -12.13 3.54 20.52
CA THR A 401 -12.91 4.40 21.41
C THR A 401 -12.73 5.88 21.07
N PHE A 402 -13.64 6.69 21.55
CA PHE A 402 -13.52 8.15 21.61
C PHE A 402 -13.90 8.60 23.03
N GLN A 403 -12.95 9.14 23.78
CA GLN A 403 -13.11 9.48 25.21
C GLN A 403 -13.60 8.28 26.03
N GLY A 404 -13.09 7.08 25.73
CA GLY A 404 -13.46 5.83 26.40
C GLY A 404 -14.82 5.25 25.98
N GLN A 405 -15.57 5.88 25.07
CA GLN A 405 -16.82 5.34 24.52
C GLN A 405 -16.57 4.63 23.19
N PRO A 406 -17.16 3.45 22.90
CA PRO A 406 -17.05 2.80 21.61
C PRO A 406 -17.47 3.72 20.46
N VAL A 407 -16.69 3.76 19.37
CA VAL A 407 -17.03 4.56 18.17
C VAL A 407 -18.07 3.86 17.33
N LEU A 408 -17.90 2.54 17.09
CA LEU A 408 -18.92 1.69 16.46
C LEU A 408 -19.87 1.19 17.54
N GLN A 409 -21.17 1.46 17.37
CA GLN A 409 -22.21 0.86 18.21
C GLN A 409 -22.44 -0.57 17.69
N GLN A 410 -22.35 -1.55 18.59
CA GLN A 410 -22.69 -2.94 18.30
C GLN A 410 -24.19 -3.12 18.00
#